data_ac05d1deb4405313f3b1851b99c10e5e
#
_entry.id   ac05d1deb4405313f3b1851b99c10e5e
#
_cell.length_a   1.000
_cell.length_b   1.000
_cell.length_c   1.000
_cell.angle_alpha   90.00
_cell.angle_beta   90.00
_cell.angle_gamma   90.00
#
_symmetry.space_group_name_H-M   'P 1'
#
loop_
_entity.id
_entity.type
_entity.pdbx_description
1 polymer ?
#
loop_
_entity_poly.entity_id
_entity_poly.type
_entity_poly.pdbx_seq_one_letter_code
_entity_poly.pdbx_strand_id
1 'polypeptide(L)'
;MHWEETGLPWVMPSPNMPTPDTALVYPGMCLLEATNLSEGRGTTRPFELFGAPWIDAEAFAHDMNALRLPGVYFREAYFQPTFHKFAGELCGGAQLHVTDRAAFRPFLTAVESLRHLRARYPERFAWKPPPYEYEYHKLPIEVLIGGPVESVFPG
;
A
#
# COMPACT_ATOMS: atom_id res chain seq x y z
N MET A 1 -15.62 10.38 -11.76
CA MET A 1 -15.92 11.51 -10.85
C MET A 1 -15.10 11.31 -9.57
N HIS A 2 -14.27 12.27 -9.21
CA HIS A 2 -13.58 12.29 -7.91
C HIS A 2 -14.45 12.92 -6.84
N TRP A 3 -14.14 12.68 -5.56
CA TRP A 3 -14.96 13.18 -4.45
C TRP A 3 -15.15 14.70 -4.47
N GLU A 4 -14.10 15.44 -4.78
CA GLU A 4 -14.12 16.91 -4.82
C GLU A 4 -15.11 17.46 -5.87
N GLU A 5 -15.38 16.71 -6.92
CA GLU A 5 -16.33 17.09 -7.97
C GLU A 5 -17.79 16.98 -7.48
N THR A 6 -18.03 16.31 -6.36
CA THR A 6 -19.38 16.17 -5.79
C THR A 6 -19.83 17.42 -5.03
N GLY A 7 -18.90 18.27 -4.59
CA GLY A 7 -19.18 19.42 -3.73
C GLY A 7 -19.62 19.05 -2.30
N LEU A 8 -19.56 17.76 -1.93
CA LEU A 8 -19.95 17.29 -0.60
C LEU A 8 -18.74 17.33 0.36
N PRO A 9 -18.97 17.61 1.67
CA PRO A 9 -17.94 17.50 2.68
C PRO A 9 -17.54 16.03 2.88
N TRP A 10 -16.23 15.79 3.09
CA TRP A 10 -15.77 14.45 3.42
C TRP A 10 -16.25 14.02 4.81
N VAL A 11 -16.93 12.89 4.87
CA VAL A 11 -17.26 12.22 6.13
C VAL A 11 -16.49 10.92 6.17
N MET A 12 -15.65 10.73 7.18
CA MET A 12 -14.82 9.52 7.31
C MET A 12 -15.68 8.26 7.41
N PRO A 13 -15.60 7.35 6.44
CA PRO A 13 -16.31 6.06 6.52
C PRO A 13 -15.64 5.09 7.51
N SER A 14 -14.40 5.32 7.86
CA SER A 14 -13.60 4.50 8.78
C SER A 14 -12.47 5.35 9.38
N PRO A 15 -11.99 5.06 10.61
CA PRO A 15 -10.79 5.69 11.17
C PRO A 15 -9.55 5.52 10.28
N ASN A 16 -9.50 4.47 9.46
CA ASN A 16 -8.42 4.22 8.51
C ASN A 16 -8.71 4.79 7.10
N MET A 17 -9.71 5.66 6.97
CA MET A 17 -10.04 6.38 5.74
C MET A 17 -10.25 7.86 6.04
N PRO A 18 -9.19 8.57 6.53
CA PRO A 18 -9.34 9.91 7.07
C PRO A 18 -9.62 10.98 6.01
N THR A 19 -9.14 10.80 4.79
CA THR A 19 -9.21 11.82 3.74
C THR A 19 -9.61 11.23 2.38
N PRO A 20 -10.09 12.07 1.44
CA PRO A 20 -10.29 11.66 0.05
C PRO A 20 -9.00 11.13 -0.61
N ASP A 21 -7.82 11.65 -0.23
CA ASP A 21 -6.53 11.17 -0.76
C ASP A 21 -6.26 9.72 -0.35
N THR A 22 -6.60 9.36 0.89
CA THR A 22 -6.56 7.97 1.34
C THR A 22 -7.48 7.08 0.49
N ALA A 23 -8.71 7.53 0.22
CA ALA A 23 -9.66 6.79 -0.62
C ALA A 23 -9.16 6.63 -2.06
N LEU A 24 -8.39 7.59 -2.56
CA LEU A 24 -7.84 7.57 -3.92
C LEU A 24 -6.76 6.48 -4.08
N VAL A 25 -5.90 6.28 -3.08
CA VAL A 25 -4.85 5.26 -3.13
C VAL A 25 -5.35 3.88 -2.70
N TYR A 26 -6.40 3.81 -1.88
CA TYR A 26 -6.91 2.58 -1.27
C TYR A 26 -7.21 1.45 -2.26
N PRO A 27 -7.80 1.67 -3.47
CA PRO A 27 -8.12 0.57 -4.38
C PRO A 27 -6.92 -0.27 -4.84
N GLY A 28 -5.72 0.26 -4.71
CA GLY A 28 -4.48 -0.48 -4.92
C GLY A 28 -3.82 -0.87 -3.61
N MET A 29 -3.69 0.09 -2.70
CA MET A 29 -2.90 -0.09 -1.48
C MET A 29 -3.54 -1.06 -0.46
N CYS A 30 -4.82 -1.43 -0.63
CA CYS A 30 -5.43 -2.54 0.13
C CYS A 30 -4.71 -3.88 -0.11
N LEU A 31 -3.99 -4.07 -1.22
CA LEU A 31 -3.18 -5.27 -1.46
C LEU A 31 -2.11 -5.50 -0.38
N LEU A 32 -1.66 -4.45 0.29
CA LEU A 32 -0.71 -4.55 1.41
C LEU A 32 -1.28 -5.32 2.61
N GLU A 33 -2.60 -5.37 2.76
CA GLU A 33 -3.24 -6.16 3.82
C GLU A 33 -2.93 -7.66 3.70
N ALA A 34 -2.66 -8.12 2.48
CA ALA A 34 -2.28 -9.49 2.17
C ALA A 34 -0.80 -9.80 2.37
N THR A 35 -0.04 -8.90 2.97
CA THR A 35 1.41 -9.03 3.15
C THR A 35 1.81 -8.81 4.61
N ASN A 36 3.08 -9.02 4.91
CA ASN A 36 3.68 -8.64 6.18
C ASN A 36 4.14 -7.17 6.24
N LEU A 37 3.85 -6.36 5.22
CA LEU A 37 4.11 -4.92 5.23
C LEU A 37 3.05 -4.17 6.04
N SER A 38 3.45 -3.10 6.72
CA SER A 38 2.51 -2.14 7.29
C SER A 38 1.88 -1.32 6.17
N GLU A 39 0.57 -1.28 6.12
CA GLU A 39 -0.22 -0.38 5.28
C GLU A 39 -0.50 0.98 5.96
N GLY A 40 0.29 1.32 6.98
CA GLY A 40 0.18 2.60 7.67
C GLY A 40 -0.99 2.73 8.64
N ARG A 41 -1.72 1.64 8.95
CA ARG A 41 -2.71 1.65 10.05
C ARG A 41 -1.98 1.98 11.36
N GLY A 42 -2.59 2.81 12.20
CA GLY A 42 -1.92 3.33 13.40
C GLY A 42 -1.06 4.57 13.14
N THR A 43 -1.12 5.15 11.95
CA THR A 43 -0.57 6.45 11.59
C THR A 43 -1.69 7.42 11.21
N THR A 44 -1.36 8.69 10.96
CA THR A 44 -2.32 9.69 10.47
C THR A 44 -2.60 9.59 8.97
N ARG A 45 -1.88 8.73 8.24
CA ARG A 45 -1.98 8.55 6.78
C ARG A 45 -2.01 7.07 6.39
N PRO A 46 -3.02 6.30 6.86
CA PRO A 46 -3.15 4.90 6.50
C PRO A 46 -3.29 4.75 4.98
N PHE A 47 -2.70 3.70 4.43
CA PHE A 47 -2.62 3.39 2.99
C PHE A 47 -1.81 4.38 2.13
N GLU A 48 -1.66 5.62 2.57
CA GLU A 48 -0.73 6.57 1.94
C GLU A 48 0.71 6.31 2.39
N LEU A 49 0.90 6.00 3.70
CA LEU A 49 2.17 5.53 4.27
C LEU A 49 2.18 4.00 4.27
N PHE A 50 3.30 3.41 3.86
CA PHE A 50 3.50 1.98 3.94
C PHE A 50 4.98 1.61 4.02
N GLY A 51 5.26 0.45 4.61
CA GLY A 51 6.63 0.01 4.77
C GLY A 51 6.81 -1.09 5.82
N ALA A 52 8.07 -1.29 6.24
CA ALA A 52 8.46 -2.24 7.28
C ALA A 52 9.79 -1.82 7.92
N PRO A 53 10.16 -2.37 9.10
CA PRO A 53 11.41 -2.02 9.78
C PRO A 53 12.69 -2.36 8.99
N TRP A 54 12.59 -3.25 8.02
CA TRP A 54 13.71 -3.75 7.23
C TRP A 54 13.84 -3.08 5.85
N ILE A 55 13.00 -2.09 5.54
CA ILE A 55 13.06 -1.36 4.25
C ILE A 55 13.98 -0.15 4.40
N ASP A 56 14.92 -0.02 3.47
CA ASP A 56 15.66 1.20 3.22
C ASP A 56 14.74 2.17 2.46
N ALA A 57 14.25 3.20 3.16
CA ALA A 57 13.25 4.11 2.65
C ALA A 57 13.76 4.96 1.49
N GLU A 58 15.01 5.43 1.57
CA GLU A 58 15.65 6.26 0.53
C GLU A 58 15.82 5.45 -0.76
N ALA A 59 16.43 4.26 -0.66
CA ALA A 59 16.63 3.38 -1.81
C ALA A 59 15.29 2.97 -2.44
N PHE A 60 14.30 2.61 -1.62
CA PHE A 60 12.97 2.23 -2.10
C PHE A 60 12.27 3.37 -2.86
N ALA A 61 12.23 4.57 -2.28
CA ALA A 61 11.61 5.73 -2.92
C ALA A 61 12.33 6.11 -4.23
N HIS A 62 13.67 6.06 -4.24
CA HIS A 62 14.47 6.31 -5.43
C HIS A 62 14.11 5.33 -6.56
N ASP A 63 14.13 4.03 -6.27
CA ASP A 63 13.87 2.98 -7.26
C ASP A 63 12.44 3.06 -7.80
N MET A 64 11.46 3.30 -6.93
CA MET A 64 10.05 3.43 -7.35
C MET A 64 9.82 4.67 -8.23
N ASN A 65 10.47 5.80 -7.92
CA ASN A 65 10.37 7.00 -8.75
C ASN A 65 11.07 6.82 -10.11
N ALA A 66 12.12 5.99 -10.18
CA ALA A 66 12.78 5.66 -11.44
C ALA A 66 11.86 4.89 -12.42
N LEU A 67 10.84 4.19 -11.94
CA LEU A 67 9.82 3.52 -12.76
C LEU A 67 8.88 4.50 -13.47
N ARG A 68 8.84 5.77 -13.04
CA ARG A 68 7.98 6.82 -13.62
C ARG A 68 6.52 6.41 -13.73
N LEU A 69 5.98 5.79 -12.68
CA LEU A 69 4.58 5.41 -12.63
C LEU A 69 3.67 6.63 -12.80
N PRO A 70 2.57 6.52 -13.56
CA PRO A 70 1.75 7.67 -13.89
C PRO A 70 1.06 8.28 -12.69
N GLY A 71 1.16 9.60 -12.54
CA GLY A 71 0.40 10.39 -11.58
C GLY A 71 0.74 10.18 -10.12
N VAL A 72 1.91 9.60 -9.79
CA VAL A 72 2.32 9.35 -8.42
C VAL A 72 3.79 9.67 -8.21
N TYR A 73 4.12 10.13 -7.01
CA TYR A 73 5.47 10.33 -6.51
C TYR A 73 5.62 9.62 -5.16
N PHE A 74 6.72 8.88 -4.98
CA PHE A 74 7.07 8.19 -3.75
C PHE A 74 8.04 9.07 -2.96
N ARG A 75 7.58 9.63 -1.84
CA ARG A 75 8.44 10.32 -0.89
C ARG A 75 8.96 9.32 0.13
N GLU A 76 10.25 9.28 0.37
CA GLU A 76 10.82 8.51 1.48
C GLU A 76 10.14 8.87 2.79
N ALA A 77 9.85 7.89 3.61
CA ALA A 77 9.18 8.11 4.88
C ALA A 77 9.64 7.11 5.94
N TYR A 78 9.79 7.64 7.16
CA TYR A 78 9.95 6.85 8.37
C TYR A 78 8.74 7.10 9.26
N PHE A 79 8.16 6.04 9.81
CA PHE A 79 6.96 6.14 10.62
C PHE A 79 6.90 5.03 11.66
N GLN A 80 6.18 5.27 12.73
CA GLN A 80 6.00 4.30 13.82
C GLN A 80 4.49 4.12 14.05
N PRO A 81 3.91 2.97 13.61
CA PRO A 81 2.51 2.68 13.85
C PRO A 81 2.20 2.59 15.34
N THR A 82 1.05 3.07 15.76
CA THR A 82 0.61 2.96 17.17
C THR A 82 -0.18 1.69 17.46
N PHE A 83 -0.69 1.02 16.41
CA PHE A 83 -1.37 -0.28 16.50
C PHE A 83 -1.22 -1.04 15.18
N HIS A 84 -1.64 -2.32 15.16
CA HIS A 84 -1.58 -3.24 14.03
C HIS A 84 -0.15 -3.71 13.74
N LYS A 85 0.23 -3.89 12.46
CA LYS A 85 1.55 -4.40 12.07
C LYS A 85 2.66 -3.44 12.50
N PHE A 86 3.69 -3.98 13.14
CA PHE A 86 4.86 -3.23 13.61
C PHE A 86 4.53 -2.10 14.61
N ALA A 87 3.47 -2.27 15.42
CA ALA A 87 3.13 -1.29 16.45
C ALA A 87 4.31 -1.02 17.38
N GLY A 88 4.71 0.26 17.50
CA GLY A 88 5.84 0.67 18.33
C GLY A 88 7.22 0.50 17.68
N GLU A 89 7.31 -0.03 16.46
CA GLU A 89 8.57 -0.18 15.73
C GLU A 89 8.72 0.92 14.66
N LEU A 90 9.95 1.37 14.45
CA LEU A 90 10.26 2.32 13.38
C LEU A 90 10.28 1.57 12.04
N CYS A 91 9.39 1.93 11.13
CA CYS A 91 9.34 1.42 9.76
C CYS A 91 9.96 2.42 8.80
N GLY A 92 10.76 1.91 7.86
CA GLY A 92 11.14 2.63 6.65
C GLY A 92 10.19 2.27 5.51
N GLY A 93 9.98 3.18 4.58
CA GLY A 93 9.11 2.96 3.43
C GLY A 93 8.85 4.24 2.65
N ALA A 94 7.64 4.41 2.16
CA ALA A 94 7.27 5.60 1.41
C ALA A 94 5.90 6.14 1.80
N GLN A 95 5.71 7.43 1.54
CA GLN A 95 4.41 8.06 1.42
C GLN A 95 4.10 8.29 -0.06
N LEU A 96 2.93 7.85 -0.50
CA LEU A 96 2.43 8.14 -1.84
C LEU A 96 1.89 9.57 -1.91
N HIS A 97 2.32 10.31 -2.93
CA HIS A 97 1.74 11.58 -3.31
C HIS A 97 1.14 11.44 -4.71
N VAL A 98 -0.17 11.51 -4.82
CA VAL A 98 -0.84 11.52 -6.13
C VAL A 98 -0.67 12.91 -6.73
N THR A 99 0.08 13.00 -7.80
CA THR A 99 0.44 14.25 -8.48
C THR A 99 -0.49 14.57 -9.66
N ASP A 100 -1.11 13.54 -10.24
CA ASP A 100 -2.13 13.66 -11.28
C ASP A 100 -3.18 12.56 -11.07
N ARG A 101 -4.36 12.95 -10.61
CA ARG A 101 -5.47 12.02 -10.31
C ARG A 101 -6.03 11.33 -11.55
N ALA A 102 -6.01 12.01 -12.69
CA ALA A 102 -6.52 11.43 -13.94
C ALA A 102 -5.58 10.34 -14.50
N ALA A 103 -4.29 10.56 -14.35
CA ALA A 103 -3.26 9.61 -14.78
C ALA A 103 -3.01 8.48 -13.76
N PHE A 104 -3.26 8.70 -12.48
CA PHE A 104 -2.94 7.77 -11.40
C PHE A 104 -3.61 6.39 -11.59
N ARG A 105 -2.83 5.35 -11.36
CA ARG A 105 -3.28 3.94 -11.48
C ARG A 105 -2.97 3.21 -10.17
N PRO A 106 -3.90 3.24 -9.19
CA PRO A 106 -3.64 2.72 -7.84
C PRO A 106 -3.24 1.24 -7.82
N PHE A 107 -3.92 0.39 -8.59
CA PHE A 107 -3.60 -1.03 -8.65
C PHE A 107 -2.20 -1.27 -9.24
N LEU A 108 -1.85 -0.63 -10.35
CA LEU A 108 -0.51 -0.72 -10.93
C LEU A 108 0.56 -0.26 -9.94
N THR A 109 0.32 0.86 -9.25
CA THR A 109 1.24 1.40 -8.24
C THR A 109 1.50 0.42 -7.12
N ALA A 110 0.46 -0.22 -6.59
CA ALA A 110 0.59 -1.21 -5.54
C ALA A 110 1.31 -2.48 -6.03
N VAL A 111 0.95 -2.98 -7.21
CA VAL A 111 1.58 -4.17 -7.80
C VAL A 111 3.07 -3.96 -8.00
N GLU A 112 3.48 -2.84 -8.60
CA GLU A 112 4.91 -2.54 -8.83
C GLU A 112 5.66 -2.35 -7.50
N SER A 113 5.03 -1.72 -6.49
CA SER A 113 5.62 -1.62 -5.15
C SER A 113 5.86 -2.99 -4.52
N LEU A 114 4.88 -3.89 -4.60
CA LEU A 114 4.99 -5.24 -4.05
C LEU A 114 6.01 -6.10 -4.82
N ARG A 115 6.04 -5.99 -6.15
CA ARG A 115 7.04 -6.68 -7.00
C ARG A 115 8.46 -6.25 -6.62
N HIS A 116 8.67 -4.94 -6.49
CA HIS A 116 9.97 -4.40 -6.11
C HIS A 116 10.42 -4.88 -4.73
N LEU A 117 9.54 -4.77 -3.72
CA LEU A 117 9.84 -5.19 -2.35
C LEU A 117 10.09 -6.70 -2.24
N ARG A 118 9.31 -7.52 -2.96
CA ARG A 118 9.51 -8.98 -3.01
C ARG A 118 10.86 -9.34 -3.63
N ALA A 119 11.24 -8.69 -4.71
CA ALA A 119 12.51 -8.94 -5.40
C ALA A 119 13.72 -8.48 -4.59
N ARG A 120 13.61 -7.34 -3.91
CA ARG A 120 14.71 -6.75 -3.16
C ARG A 120 14.92 -7.39 -1.79
N TYR A 121 13.86 -7.87 -1.17
CA TYR A 121 13.89 -8.44 0.18
C TYR A 121 13.25 -9.84 0.25
N PRO A 122 13.72 -10.81 -0.57
CA PRO A 122 13.06 -12.11 -0.68
C PRO A 122 13.01 -12.88 0.64
N GLU A 123 14.02 -12.70 1.53
CA GLU A 123 14.09 -13.35 2.84
C GLU A 123 13.25 -12.65 3.93
N ARG A 124 12.70 -11.49 3.63
CA ARG A 124 11.93 -10.67 4.58
C ARG A 124 10.48 -10.51 4.18
N PHE A 125 10.22 -10.38 2.87
CA PHE A 125 8.87 -10.25 2.35
C PHE A 125 8.10 -11.57 2.46
N ALA A 126 6.85 -11.49 2.90
CA ALA A 126 5.97 -12.66 2.96
C ALA A 126 4.52 -12.29 2.63
N TRP A 127 3.86 -13.18 1.90
CA TRP A 127 2.41 -13.16 1.81
C TRP A 127 1.79 -13.59 3.13
N LYS A 128 0.71 -12.93 3.53
CA LYS A 128 -0.05 -13.32 4.71
C LYS A 128 -0.77 -14.66 4.44
N PRO A 129 -0.72 -15.61 5.38
CA PRO A 129 -1.50 -16.84 5.25
C PRO A 129 -3.00 -16.58 5.48
N PRO A 130 -3.88 -17.48 5.01
CA PRO A 130 -5.29 -17.45 5.39
C PRO A 130 -5.48 -17.61 6.92
N PRO A 131 -6.63 -17.22 7.49
CA PRO A 131 -7.81 -16.73 6.80
C PRO A 131 -7.74 -15.23 6.48
N TYR A 132 -8.55 -14.81 5.49
CA TYR A 132 -8.80 -13.41 5.20
C TYR A 132 -10.30 -13.19 5.02
N GLU A 133 -10.89 -12.32 5.82
CA GLU A 133 -12.33 -12.14 5.92
C GLU A 133 -13.04 -13.49 6.17
N TYR A 134 -13.89 -13.95 5.27
CA TYR A 134 -14.60 -15.24 5.34
C TYR A 134 -13.96 -16.34 4.47
N GLU A 135 -12.76 -16.08 3.90
CA GLU A 135 -12.02 -17.06 3.10
C GLU A 135 -10.95 -17.74 3.95
N TYR A 136 -10.98 -19.06 4.01
CA TYR A 136 -10.14 -19.87 4.90
C TYR A 136 -9.04 -20.67 4.18
N HIS A 137 -9.07 -20.70 2.83
CA HIS A 137 -8.21 -21.59 2.05
C HIS A 137 -7.28 -20.83 1.09
N LYS A 138 -7.79 -19.74 0.48
CA LYS A 138 -7.01 -18.94 -0.47
C LYS A 138 -6.12 -17.96 0.26
N LEU A 139 -4.98 -17.65 -0.35
CA LEU A 139 -4.15 -16.56 0.14
C LEU A 139 -4.94 -15.22 0.08
N PRO A 140 -4.80 -14.35 1.08
CA PRO A 140 -5.43 -13.02 1.05
C PRO A 140 -5.18 -12.25 -0.24
N ILE A 141 -3.96 -12.35 -0.80
CA ILE A 141 -3.62 -11.69 -2.06
C ILE A 141 -4.45 -12.22 -3.23
N GLU A 142 -4.72 -13.51 -3.29
CA GLU A 142 -5.53 -14.13 -4.36
C GLU A 142 -6.99 -13.69 -4.28
N VAL A 143 -7.49 -13.48 -3.07
CA VAL A 143 -8.84 -12.91 -2.85
C VAL A 143 -8.89 -11.48 -3.38
N LEU A 144 -7.88 -10.66 -3.05
CA LEU A 144 -7.83 -9.25 -3.41
C LEU A 144 -7.61 -9.01 -4.90
N ILE A 145 -6.79 -9.84 -5.58
CA ILE A 145 -6.55 -9.72 -7.02
C ILE A 145 -7.58 -10.50 -7.87
N GLY A 146 -8.38 -11.35 -7.24
CA GLY A 146 -9.40 -12.15 -7.94
C GLY A 146 -8.87 -13.32 -8.76
N GLY A 147 -7.66 -13.81 -8.46
CA GLY A 147 -7.02 -14.91 -9.20
C GLY A 147 -5.75 -15.43 -8.56
N PRO A 148 -5.07 -16.42 -9.17
CA PRO A 148 -3.83 -16.96 -8.65
C PRO A 148 -2.75 -15.88 -8.51
N VAL A 149 -1.95 -15.97 -7.44
CA VAL A 149 -0.90 -14.97 -7.17
C VAL A 149 0.11 -14.84 -8.32
N GLU A 150 0.42 -15.93 -8.99
CA GLU A 150 1.36 -15.98 -10.12
C GLU A 150 0.88 -15.19 -11.34
N SER A 151 -0.43 -14.97 -11.48
CA SER A 151 -0.99 -14.18 -12.60
C SER A 151 -0.56 -12.71 -12.56
N VAL A 152 -0.29 -12.20 -11.38
CA VAL A 152 0.12 -10.80 -11.15
C VAL A 152 1.57 -10.73 -10.65
N PHE A 153 1.99 -11.70 -9.85
CA PHE A 153 3.31 -11.75 -9.23
C PHE A 153 4.06 -13.04 -9.62
N PRO A 154 4.52 -13.17 -10.87
CA PRO A 154 5.29 -14.34 -11.31
C PRO A 154 6.56 -14.51 -10.47
N GLY A 155 7.03 -15.76 -10.38
CA GLY A 155 8.18 -16.19 -9.57
C GLY A 155 9.52 -15.62 -10.04
#